data_5fc9f7a10446ab5d1fe2e16e7e41e210
#
_entry.id   5fc9f7a10446ab5d1fe2e16e7e41e210
#
_cell.length_a   1.000
_cell.length_b   1.000
_cell.length_c   1.000
_cell.angle_alpha   90.00
_cell.angle_beta   90.00
_cell.angle_gamma   90.00
#
_symmetry.space_group_name_H-M   'P 1'
#
loop_
_entity.id
_entity.type
_entity.pdbx_description
1 polymer ?
#
loop_
_entity_poly.entity_id
_entity_poly.type
_entity_poly.pdbx_seq_one_letter_code
_entity_poly.pdbx_strand_id
1 'polypeptide(L)'
;MAKSVKANYLFNLINSASQLLFPLITFPYASRIMMADGIGQVNFFQSIISYISLFTCLGIPMYAIREVAKVRDNPEKMTRITVEILLLHAFLTLLGYMAVAVICLTVTKVQTDIPLFLLLSATIFFTAIGCEWFYQGIEDFKYVAIRGMVVKTISVILLFLLVKSKEDILWYGAYSVLGVLGGNIFNFVRLRKYLHKDMIEFRALHPFSHLKPAIHIFAFNVIFSIYLQLNNVLLGFMKDAEAVGYFTAATKILVITMSLSSSLGAVIMPRTSNLIAENKMDEFKVLIQKSYDFILALAMPLTVGLIFTSPSVI
;
A
#
# COMPACT_ATOMS: atom_id res chain seq x y z
N MET A 1 -16.07 -21.09 14.45
CA MET A 1 -14.81 -21.89 14.44
C MET A 1 -13.64 -20.94 14.54
N ALA A 2 -12.79 -21.07 15.54
CA ALA A 2 -11.57 -20.28 15.64
C ALA A 2 -10.68 -20.57 14.42
N LYS A 3 -10.42 -19.54 13.62
CA LYS A 3 -9.53 -19.67 12.45
C LYS A 3 -8.11 -19.99 12.96
N SER A 4 -7.45 -20.98 12.36
CA SER A 4 -6.09 -21.36 12.77
C SER A 4 -5.12 -20.18 12.60
N VAL A 5 -4.49 -19.77 13.70
CA VAL A 5 -3.47 -18.70 13.69
C VAL A 5 -2.36 -18.99 12.68
N LYS A 6 -1.95 -20.26 12.55
CA LYS A 6 -0.92 -20.71 11.58
C LYS A 6 -1.38 -20.49 10.14
N ALA A 7 -2.65 -20.78 9.82
CA ALA A 7 -3.19 -20.57 8.48
C ALA A 7 -3.29 -19.08 8.15
N ASN A 8 -3.74 -18.25 9.08
CA ASN A 8 -3.80 -16.80 8.90
C ASN A 8 -2.40 -16.20 8.69
N TYR A 9 -1.41 -16.66 9.43
CA TYR A 9 -0.02 -16.25 9.24
C TYR A 9 0.50 -16.63 7.85
N LEU A 10 0.25 -17.84 7.39
CA LEU A 10 0.66 -18.29 6.06
C LEU A 10 0.01 -17.44 4.94
N PHE A 11 -1.30 -17.16 5.02
CA PHE A 11 -1.97 -16.32 4.05
C PHE A 11 -1.45 -14.89 4.05
N ASN A 12 -1.12 -14.35 5.21
CA ASN A 12 -0.50 -13.02 5.30
C ASN A 12 0.90 -12.99 4.67
N LEU A 13 1.71 -14.04 4.90
CA LEU A 13 3.02 -14.19 4.24
C LEU A 13 2.87 -14.26 2.72
N ILE A 14 1.93 -15.05 2.20
CA ILE A 14 1.67 -15.16 0.75
C ILE A 14 1.26 -13.79 0.18
N ASN A 15 0.40 -13.06 0.87
CA ASN A 15 0.00 -11.71 0.46
C ASN A 15 1.20 -10.76 0.43
N SER A 16 2.05 -10.77 1.47
CA SER A 16 3.25 -9.93 1.54
C SER A 16 4.28 -10.30 0.46
N ALA A 17 4.54 -11.59 0.26
CA ALA A 17 5.42 -12.06 -0.81
C ALA A 17 4.92 -11.64 -2.19
N SER A 18 3.61 -11.71 -2.42
CA SER A 18 3.03 -11.26 -3.68
C SER A 18 3.25 -9.77 -3.96
N GLN A 19 3.29 -8.92 -2.93
CA GLN A 19 3.56 -7.49 -3.08
C GLN A 19 4.97 -7.20 -3.58
N LEU A 20 5.92 -8.10 -3.36
CA LEU A 20 7.30 -7.99 -3.85
C LEU A 20 7.49 -8.67 -5.21
N LEU A 21 6.91 -9.86 -5.41
CA LEU A 21 7.13 -10.66 -6.61
C LEU A 21 6.47 -10.04 -7.84
N PHE A 22 5.26 -9.49 -7.72
CA PHE A 22 4.58 -8.90 -8.88
C PHE A 22 5.34 -7.70 -9.47
N PRO A 23 5.80 -6.70 -8.69
CA PRO A 23 6.63 -5.63 -9.22
C PRO A 23 7.95 -6.10 -9.84
N LEU A 24 8.57 -7.18 -9.35
CA LEU A 24 9.78 -7.76 -9.93
C LEU A 24 9.58 -8.21 -11.38
N ILE A 25 8.40 -8.71 -11.71
CA ILE A 25 8.06 -9.16 -13.07
C ILE A 25 7.60 -7.98 -13.93
N THR A 26 6.77 -7.11 -13.36
CA THR A 26 6.09 -6.07 -14.13
C THR A 26 6.95 -4.83 -14.38
N PHE A 27 7.82 -4.48 -13.44
CA PHE A 27 8.64 -3.28 -13.58
C PHE A 27 9.68 -3.36 -14.70
N PRO A 28 10.45 -4.46 -14.90
CA PRO A 28 11.37 -4.57 -16.03
C PRO A 28 10.65 -4.52 -17.39
N TYR A 29 9.45 -5.05 -17.48
CA TYR A 29 8.64 -4.94 -18.70
C TYR A 29 8.18 -3.49 -18.93
N ALA A 30 7.56 -2.90 -17.94
CA ALA A 30 7.04 -1.54 -18.03
C ALA A 30 8.14 -0.51 -18.31
N SER A 31 9.31 -0.62 -17.67
CA SER A 31 10.43 0.29 -17.88
C SER A 31 11.00 0.25 -19.29
N ARG A 32 11.02 -0.93 -19.94
CA ARG A 32 11.46 -1.06 -21.33
C ARG A 32 10.51 -0.41 -22.33
N ILE A 33 9.21 -0.37 -22.04
CA ILE A 33 8.21 0.19 -22.95
C ILE A 33 8.00 1.66 -22.68
N MET A 34 7.74 2.02 -21.41
CA MET A 34 7.42 3.39 -21.00
C MET A 34 8.66 4.29 -20.93
N MET A 35 9.86 3.71 -20.87
CA MET A 35 11.12 4.41 -20.64
C MET A 35 11.09 5.24 -19.33
N ALA A 36 12.14 6.01 -19.06
CA ALA A 36 12.24 6.81 -17.85
C ALA A 36 11.14 7.89 -17.76
N ASP A 37 10.82 8.53 -18.86
CA ASP A 37 9.84 9.61 -18.91
C ASP A 37 8.43 9.12 -18.54
N GLY A 38 7.92 8.08 -19.18
CA GLY A 38 6.58 7.55 -18.88
C GLY A 38 6.47 6.96 -17.46
N ILE A 39 7.50 6.24 -17.00
CA ILE A 39 7.58 5.76 -15.62
C ILE A 39 7.57 6.94 -14.64
N GLY A 40 8.34 7.97 -14.94
CA GLY A 40 8.48 9.16 -14.12
C GLY A 40 7.18 9.96 -14.02
N GLN A 41 6.50 10.19 -15.14
CA GLN A 41 5.24 10.93 -15.19
C GLN A 41 4.17 10.24 -14.31
N VAL A 42 3.99 8.92 -14.45
CA VAL A 42 3.03 8.17 -13.64
C VAL A 42 3.42 8.22 -12.16
N ASN A 43 4.69 8.03 -11.81
CA ASN A 43 5.12 8.05 -10.41
C ASN A 43 5.08 9.46 -9.78
N PHE A 44 5.36 10.50 -10.55
CA PHE A 44 5.19 11.89 -10.09
C PHE A 44 3.73 12.18 -9.72
N PHE A 45 2.78 11.89 -10.63
CA PHE A 45 1.36 12.08 -10.37
C PHE A 45 0.88 11.20 -9.22
N GLN A 46 1.30 9.94 -9.19
CA GLN A 46 0.94 9.01 -8.13
C GLN A 46 1.47 9.45 -6.76
N SER A 47 2.64 10.11 -6.70
CA SER A 47 3.18 10.65 -5.46
C SER A 47 2.35 11.82 -4.93
N ILE A 48 1.87 12.72 -5.79
CA ILE A 48 0.94 13.80 -5.40
C ILE A 48 -0.36 13.20 -4.86
N ILE A 49 -0.94 12.24 -5.59
CA ILE A 49 -2.18 11.55 -5.19
C ILE A 49 -2.00 10.77 -3.88
N SER A 50 -0.81 10.19 -3.66
CA SER A 50 -0.49 9.48 -2.42
C SER A 50 -0.50 10.40 -1.20
N TYR A 51 -0.07 11.65 -1.33
CA TYR A 51 -0.22 12.63 -0.25
C TYR A 51 -1.69 12.94 0.03
N ILE A 52 -2.50 13.15 -1.01
CA ILE A 52 -3.95 13.36 -0.81
C ILE A 52 -4.56 12.14 -0.15
N SER A 53 -4.23 10.93 -0.62
CA SER A 53 -4.69 9.67 -0.02
C SER A 53 -4.27 9.52 1.43
N LEU A 54 -3.08 9.95 1.80
CA LEU A 54 -2.59 9.93 3.17
C LEU A 54 -3.50 10.76 4.10
N PHE A 55 -3.90 11.95 3.66
CA PHE A 55 -4.80 12.82 4.41
C PHE A 55 -6.25 12.32 4.40
N THR A 56 -6.73 11.71 3.31
CA THR A 56 -8.08 11.13 3.29
C THR A 56 -8.19 9.86 4.12
N CYS A 57 -7.12 9.07 4.23
CA CYS A 57 -7.08 7.88 5.08
C CYS A 57 -6.98 8.20 6.57
N LEU A 58 -6.29 9.28 6.96
CA LEU A 58 -6.14 9.74 8.36
C LEU A 58 -5.91 8.61 9.39
N GLY A 59 -5.14 7.57 9.06
CA GLY A 59 -4.89 6.42 9.96
C GLY A 59 -6.10 5.49 10.15
N ILE A 60 -7.21 5.72 9.43
CA ILE A 60 -8.43 4.90 9.48
C ILE A 60 -8.13 3.40 9.36
N PRO A 61 -7.30 2.90 8.42
CA PRO A 61 -7.09 1.47 8.30
C PRO A 61 -6.63 0.80 9.59
N MET A 62 -5.61 1.36 10.25
CA MET A 62 -5.08 0.77 11.49
C MET A 62 -6.03 0.94 12.68
N TYR A 63 -6.71 2.08 12.77
CA TYR A 63 -7.74 2.33 13.77
C TYR A 63 -8.91 1.36 13.61
N ALA A 64 -9.42 1.21 12.39
CA ALA A 64 -10.59 0.41 12.08
C ALA A 64 -10.36 -1.09 12.31
N ILE A 65 -9.17 -1.64 11.99
CA ILE A 65 -8.82 -3.03 12.32
C ILE A 65 -9.05 -3.29 13.80
N ARG A 66 -8.55 -2.40 14.66
CA ARG A 66 -8.65 -2.55 16.11
C ARG A 66 -10.10 -2.45 16.60
N GLU A 67 -10.86 -1.47 16.09
CA GLU A 67 -12.25 -1.28 16.53
C GLU A 67 -13.17 -2.42 16.07
N VAL A 68 -13.01 -2.89 14.83
CA VAL A 68 -13.77 -4.05 14.33
C VAL A 68 -13.42 -5.33 15.12
N ALA A 69 -12.12 -5.54 15.40
CA ALA A 69 -11.70 -6.70 16.18
C ALA A 69 -12.32 -6.76 17.58
N LYS A 70 -12.51 -5.60 18.24
CA LYS A 70 -13.16 -5.53 19.57
C LYS A 70 -14.63 -5.94 19.55
N VAL A 71 -15.32 -5.77 18.44
CA VAL A 71 -16.78 -5.96 18.34
C VAL A 71 -17.18 -7.07 17.38
N ARG A 72 -16.23 -7.85 16.88
CA ARG A 72 -16.46 -8.88 15.85
C ARG A 72 -17.51 -9.93 16.20
N ASP A 73 -17.72 -10.17 17.49
CA ASP A 73 -18.69 -11.15 18.00
C ASP A 73 -20.09 -10.55 18.21
N ASN A 74 -20.26 -9.23 18.00
CA ASN A 74 -21.53 -8.53 18.09
C ASN A 74 -21.88 -7.90 16.73
N PRO A 75 -22.81 -8.49 15.94
CA PRO A 75 -23.14 -8.03 14.59
C PRO A 75 -23.68 -6.60 14.52
N GLU A 76 -24.46 -6.19 15.51
CA GLU A 76 -25.03 -4.83 15.57
C GLU A 76 -23.94 -3.78 15.74
N LYS A 77 -23.10 -3.92 16.78
CA LYS A 77 -21.99 -2.99 17.02
C LYS A 77 -20.98 -2.98 15.89
N MET A 78 -20.68 -4.17 15.32
CA MET A 78 -19.78 -4.31 14.18
C MET A 78 -20.33 -3.55 12.97
N THR A 79 -21.62 -3.70 12.67
CA THR A 79 -22.28 -3.01 11.57
C THR A 79 -22.25 -1.49 11.79
N ARG A 80 -22.60 -1.02 12.99
CA ARG A 80 -22.60 0.40 13.34
C ARG A 80 -21.22 1.02 13.16
N ILE A 81 -20.17 0.47 13.81
CA ILE A 81 -18.81 0.98 13.72
C ILE A 81 -18.31 0.97 12.28
N THR A 82 -18.60 -0.09 11.52
CA THR A 82 -18.19 -0.20 10.11
C THR A 82 -18.82 0.91 9.27
N VAL A 83 -20.10 1.17 9.44
CA VAL A 83 -20.81 2.24 8.71
C VAL A 83 -20.33 3.61 9.13
N GLU A 84 -20.14 3.88 10.42
CA GLU A 84 -19.59 5.14 10.92
C GLU A 84 -18.22 5.46 10.34
N ILE A 85 -17.32 4.47 10.30
CA ILE A 85 -15.96 4.63 9.72
C ILE A 85 -16.04 4.84 8.20
N LEU A 86 -16.92 4.13 7.49
CA LEU A 86 -17.12 4.33 6.06
C LEU A 86 -17.65 5.73 5.74
N LEU A 87 -18.60 6.24 6.51
CA LEU A 87 -19.11 7.60 6.35
C LEU A 87 -18.05 8.66 6.60
N LEU A 88 -17.23 8.48 7.64
CA LEU A 88 -16.07 9.35 7.88
C LEU A 88 -15.10 9.32 6.71
N HIS A 89 -14.75 8.12 6.21
CA HIS A 89 -13.83 7.97 5.10
C HIS A 89 -14.39 8.57 3.80
N ALA A 90 -15.70 8.40 3.54
CA ALA A 90 -16.37 9.03 2.41
C ALA A 90 -16.32 10.57 2.49
N PHE A 91 -16.55 11.15 3.67
CA PHE A 91 -16.41 12.59 3.89
C PHE A 91 -15.00 13.09 3.59
N LEU A 92 -13.97 12.42 4.15
CA LEU A 92 -12.57 12.76 3.90
C LEU A 92 -12.18 12.59 2.42
N THR A 93 -12.73 11.57 1.75
CA THR A 93 -12.55 11.33 0.32
C THR A 93 -13.11 12.48 -0.51
N LEU A 94 -14.28 13.01 -0.14
CA LEU A 94 -14.86 14.19 -0.79
C LEU A 94 -13.93 15.41 -0.68
N LEU A 95 -13.37 15.66 0.50
CA LEU A 95 -12.35 16.70 0.69
C LEU A 95 -11.10 16.44 -0.17
N GLY A 96 -10.68 15.20 -0.29
CA GLY A 96 -9.57 14.80 -1.17
C GLY A 96 -9.84 15.11 -2.64
N TYR A 97 -11.05 14.84 -3.14
CA TYR A 97 -11.41 15.21 -4.53
C TYR A 97 -11.54 16.71 -4.75
N MET A 98 -11.93 17.49 -3.74
CA MET A 98 -11.83 18.95 -3.83
C MET A 98 -10.37 19.40 -3.99
N ALA A 99 -9.43 18.79 -3.25
CA ALA A 99 -8.01 19.07 -3.42
C ALA A 99 -7.51 18.64 -4.82
N VAL A 100 -7.94 17.48 -5.35
CA VAL A 100 -7.63 17.05 -6.72
C VAL A 100 -8.11 18.09 -7.74
N ALA A 101 -9.34 18.60 -7.60
CA ALA A 101 -9.88 19.63 -8.50
C ALA A 101 -9.06 20.91 -8.45
N VAL A 102 -8.68 21.39 -7.25
CA VAL A 102 -7.82 22.57 -7.10
C VAL A 102 -6.46 22.36 -7.77
N ILE A 103 -5.84 21.20 -7.59
CA ILE A 103 -4.54 20.87 -8.20
C ILE A 103 -4.66 20.83 -9.73
N CYS A 104 -5.70 20.26 -10.31
CA CYS A 104 -5.93 20.27 -11.75
C CYS A 104 -6.04 21.69 -12.32
N LEU A 105 -6.58 22.64 -11.54
CA LEU A 105 -6.78 24.02 -11.97
C LEU A 105 -5.52 24.90 -11.77
N THR A 106 -4.68 24.59 -10.79
CA THR A 106 -3.59 25.46 -10.34
C THR A 106 -2.19 24.98 -10.71
N VAL A 107 -2.00 23.66 -10.85
CA VAL A 107 -0.66 23.08 -11.04
C VAL A 107 -0.39 22.82 -12.51
N THR A 108 0.42 23.68 -13.16
CA THR A 108 0.75 23.60 -14.58
C THR A 108 1.33 22.23 -15.00
N LYS A 109 2.17 21.63 -14.17
CA LYS A 109 2.72 20.29 -14.44
C LYS A 109 1.67 19.16 -14.43
N VAL A 110 0.56 19.34 -13.74
CA VAL A 110 -0.57 18.40 -13.78
C VAL A 110 -1.45 18.65 -15.01
N GLN A 111 -1.52 19.90 -15.43
CA GLN A 111 -2.29 20.30 -16.63
C GLN A 111 -1.73 19.71 -17.93
N THR A 112 -0.48 19.25 -17.95
CA THR A 112 0.11 18.60 -19.13
C THR A 112 -0.59 17.28 -19.50
N ASP A 113 -1.15 16.56 -18.51
CA ASP A 113 -1.88 15.30 -18.74
C ASP A 113 -2.95 15.09 -17.67
N ILE A 114 -4.00 15.90 -17.73
CA ILE A 114 -5.15 15.81 -16.82
C ILE A 114 -5.82 14.42 -16.86
N PRO A 115 -6.03 13.78 -18.04
CA PRO A 115 -6.64 12.46 -18.11
C PRO A 115 -5.87 11.42 -17.28
N LEU A 116 -4.55 11.38 -17.36
CA LEU A 116 -3.72 10.48 -16.57
C LEU A 116 -3.82 10.79 -15.06
N PHE A 117 -3.77 12.07 -14.69
CA PHE A 117 -3.88 12.47 -13.28
C PHE A 117 -5.24 12.09 -12.67
N LEU A 118 -6.34 12.33 -13.41
CA LEU A 118 -7.69 11.94 -12.97
C LEU A 118 -7.84 10.42 -12.89
N LEU A 119 -7.30 9.67 -13.84
CA LEU A 119 -7.29 8.21 -13.80
C LEU A 119 -6.57 7.70 -12.52
N LEU A 120 -5.40 8.23 -12.24
CA LEU A 120 -4.64 7.86 -11.05
C LEU A 120 -5.33 8.31 -9.75
N SER A 121 -6.09 9.42 -9.76
CA SER A 121 -6.86 9.89 -8.61
C SER A 121 -7.97 8.91 -8.18
N ALA A 122 -8.38 7.99 -9.05
CA ALA A 122 -9.29 6.89 -8.70
C ALA A 122 -8.74 6.04 -7.53
N THR A 123 -7.42 6.07 -7.30
CA THR A 123 -6.77 5.47 -6.12
C THR A 123 -7.42 5.95 -4.82
N ILE A 124 -7.76 7.22 -4.68
CA ILE A 124 -8.39 7.81 -3.49
C ILE A 124 -9.76 7.14 -3.24
N PHE A 125 -10.58 7.04 -4.28
CA PHE A 125 -11.91 6.40 -4.20
C PHE A 125 -11.81 4.91 -3.86
N PHE A 126 -10.97 4.17 -4.59
CA PHE A 126 -10.81 2.74 -4.34
C PHE A 126 -10.25 2.44 -2.95
N THR A 127 -9.39 3.30 -2.42
CA THR A 127 -8.90 3.18 -1.05
C THR A 127 -10.03 3.35 -0.03
N ALA A 128 -10.92 4.31 -0.26
CA ALA A 128 -12.05 4.58 0.64
C ALA A 128 -13.05 3.43 0.70
N ILE A 129 -13.41 2.84 -0.45
CA ILE A 129 -14.33 1.69 -0.50
C ILE A 129 -13.64 0.37 -0.18
N GLY A 130 -12.31 0.35 -0.07
CA GLY A 130 -11.51 -0.87 0.01
C GLY A 130 -11.81 -1.76 1.19
N CYS A 131 -12.13 -1.18 2.34
CA CYS A 131 -12.54 -1.89 3.57
C CYS A 131 -11.69 -3.12 3.93
N GLU A 132 -10.43 -3.17 3.48
CA GLU A 132 -9.54 -4.30 3.77
C GLU A 132 -9.32 -4.46 5.28
N TRP A 133 -9.30 -3.33 6.01
CA TRP A 133 -9.26 -3.27 7.46
C TRP A 133 -10.40 -4.05 8.13
N PHE A 134 -11.59 -4.12 7.51
CA PHE A 134 -12.71 -4.91 8.03
C PHE A 134 -12.37 -6.40 8.03
N TYR A 135 -11.88 -6.91 6.89
CA TYR A 135 -11.52 -8.33 6.74
C TYR A 135 -10.33 -8.73 7.60
N GLN A 136 -9.38 -7.81 7.81
CA GLN A 136 -8.29 -8.01 8.76
C GLN A 136 -8.80 -8.04 10.20
N GLY A 137 -9.75 -7.15 10.56
CA GLY A 137 -10.37 -7.11 11.89
C GLY A 137 -11.15 -8.37 12.25
N ILE A 138 -11.83 -8.99 11.27
CA ILE A 138 -12.52 -10.29 11.44
C ILE A 138 -11.61 -11.49 11.15
N GLU A 139 -10.31 -11.27 10.96
CA GLU A 139 -9.29 -12.30 10.70
C GLU A 139 -9.56 -13.14 9.44
N ASP A 140 -10.12 -12.55 8.37
CA ASP A 140 -10.37 -13.24 7.10
C ASP A 140 -9.20 -13.07 6.09
N PHE A 141 -7.98 -13.40 6.56
CA PHE A 141 -6.75 -13.27 5.77
C PHE A 141 -6.74 -14.18 4.54
N LYS A 142 -7.42 -15.32 4.58
CA LYS A 142 -7.57 -16.21 3.41
C LYS A 142 -8.23 -15.48 2.25
N TYR A 143 -9.32 -14.79 2.52
CA TYR A 143 -10.02 -14.02 1.48
C TYR A 143 -9.14 -12.89 0.93
N VAL A 144 -8.49 -12.11 1.81
CA VAL A 144 -7.61 -11.01 1.41
C VAL A 144 -6.49 -11.50 0.51
N ALA A 145 -5.83 -12.61 0.87
CA ALA A 145 -4.72 -13.18 0.10
C ALA A 145 -5.17 -13.70 -1.27
N ILE A 146 -6.23 -14.53 -1.32
CA ILE A 146 -6.70 -15.12 -2.58
C ILE A 146 -7.18 -14.03 -3.54
N ARG A 147 -8.04 -13.11 -3.05
CA ARG A 147 -8.51 -11.98 -3.85
C ARG A 147 -7.34 -11.13 -4.37
N GLY A 148 -6.38 -10.79 -3.47
CA GLY A 148 -5.21 -10.01 -3.85
C GLY A 148 -4.39 -10.66 -4.96
N MET A 149 -4.13 -11.97 -4.86
CA MET A 149 -3.42 -12.71 -5.90
C MET A 149 -4.17 -12.74 -7.23
N VAL A 150 -5.48 -13.02 -7.21
CA VAL A 150 -6.30 -13.06 -8.43
C VAL A 150 -6.28 -11.71 -9.14
N VAL A 151 -6.52 -10.61 -8.41
CA VAL A 151 -6.55 -9.27 -9.01
C VAL A 151 -5.18 -8.87 -9.56
N LYS A 152 -4.10 -9.14 -8.83
CA LYS A 152 -2.74 -8.88 -9.30
C LYS A 152 -2.40 -9.69 -10.56
N THR A 153 -2.77 -10.97 -10.60
CA THR A 153 -2.54 -11.81 -11.78
C THR A 153 -3.28 -11.26 -12.99
N ILE A 154 -4.56 -10.90 -12.84
CA ILE A 154 -5.34 -10.26 -13.92
C ILE A 154 -4.68 -8.95 -14.36
N SER A 155 -4.25 -8.11 -13.41
CA SER A 155 -3.58 -6.84 -13.73
C SER A 155 -2.29 -7.03 -14.51
N VAL A 156 -1.49 -8.06 -14.17
CA VAL A 156 -0.26 -8.40 -14.93
C VAL A 156 -0.60 -8.85 -16.34
N ILE A 157 -1.61 -9.69 -16.52
CA ILE A 157 -2.06 -10.10 -17.85
C ILE A 157 -2.50 -8.88 -18.67
N LEU A 158 -3.28 -8.00 -18.08
CA LEU A 158 -3.72 -6.77 -18.74
C LEU A 158 -2.55 -5.84 -19.09
N LEU A 159 -1.54 -5.74 -18.21
CA LEU A 159 -0.32 -4.99 -18.51
C LEU A 159 0.34 -5.50 -19.80
N PHE A 160 0.57 -6.80 -19.90
CA PHE A 160 1.20 -7.39 -21.06
C PHE A 160 0.36 -7.32 -22.34
N LEU A 161 -0.97 -7.28 -22.22
CA LEU A 161 -1.88 -7.18 -23.36
C LEU A 161 -2.06 -5.75 -23.88
N LEU A 162 -2.15 -4.78 -22.98
CA LEU A 162 -2.58 -3.41 -23.30
C LEU A 162 -1.44 -2.40 -23.37
N VAL A 163 -0.30 -2.66 -22.72
CA VAL A 163 0.83 -1.73 -22.69
C VAL A 163 1.92 -2.25 -23.62
N LYS A 164 1.99 -1.71 -24.83
CA LYS A 164 2.93 -2.15 -25.89
C LYS A 164 3.79 -1.01 -26.45
N SER A 165 3.37 0.22 -26.26
CA SER A 165 4.04 1.40 -26.76
C SER A 165 4.09 2.52 -25.72
N LYS A 166 4.86 3.56 -25.96
CA LYS A 166 4.94 4.74 -25.08
C LYS A 166 3.62 5.50 -24.99
N GLU A 167 2.81 5.46 -26.04
CA GLU A 167 1.50 6.11 -26.13
C GLU A 167 0.48 5.46 -25.19
N ASP A 168 0.73 4.24 -24.73
CA ASP A 168 -0.15 3.48 -23.83
C ASP A 168 -0.05 3.91 -22.35
N ILE A 169 0.38 5.14 -22.08
CA ILE A 169 0.60 5.63 -20.71
C ILE A 169 -0.67 5.59 -19.85
N LEU A 170 -1.85 5.82 -20.44
CA LEU A 170 -3.12 5.70 -19.74
C LEU A 170 -3.41 4.25 -19.33
N TRP A 171 -3.08 3.27 -20.17
CA TRP A 171 -3.21 1.85 -19.83
C TRP A 171 -2.23 1.44 -18.75
N TYR A 172 -1.01 1.99 -18.76
CA TYR A 172 -0.05 1.79 -17.69
C TYR A 172 -0.52 2.43 -16.36
N GLY A 173 -1.10 3.62 -16.42
CA GLY A 173 -1.75 4.25 -15.28
C GLY A 173 -2.93 3.41 -14.74
N ALA A 174 -3.78 2.91 -15.63
CA ALA A 174 -4.90 2.02 -15.26
C ALA A 174 -4.41 0.72 -14.60
N TYR A 175 -3.35 0.10 -15.15
CA TYR A 175 -2.69 -1.03 -14.50
C TYR A 175 -2.22 -0.72 -13.09
N SER A 176 -1.59 0.45 -12.88
CA SER A 176 -1.09 0.86 -11.57
C SER A 176 -2.21 0.99 -10.54
N VAL A 177 -3.37 1.49 -10.93
CA VAL A 177 -4.55 1.61 -10.07
C VAL A 177 -5.20 0.24 -9.82
N LEU A 178 -5.48 -0.52 -10.89
CA LEU A 178 -6.19 -1.80 -10.80
C LEU A 178 -5.35 -2.88 -10.09
N GLY A 179 -4.06 -2.91 -10.32
CA GLY A 179 -3.15 -3.90 -9.72
C GLY A 179 -3.08 -3.82 -8.19
N VAL A 180 -3.20 -2.62 -7.66
CA VAL A 180 -3.16 -2.38 -6.20
C VAL A 180 -4.57 -2.42 -5.61
N LEU A 181 -5.53 -1.79 -6.25
CA LEU A 181 -6.82 -1.44 -5.65
C LEU A 181 -8.03 -2.07 -6.33
N GLY A 182 -7.87 -2.72 -7.48
CA GLY A 182 -9.00 -3.35 -8.19
C GLY A 182 -9.76 -4.37 -7.33
N GLY A 183 -9.06 -5.02 -6.39
CA GLY A 183 -9.66 -5.92 -5.41
C GLY A 183 -10.61 -5.23 -4.42
N ASN A 184 -10.53 -3.92 -4.25
CA ASN A 184 -11.32 -3.17 -3.28
C ASN A 184 -12.81 -3.13 -3.63
N ILE A 185 -13.15 -3.21 -4.92
CA ILE A 185 -14.54 -3.35 -5.36
C ILE A 185 -15.15 -4.65 -4.81
N PHE A 186 -14.43 -5.76 -4.89
CA PHE A 186 -14.90 -7.05 -4.36
C PHE A 186 -15.06 -7.01 -2.85
N ASN A 187 -14.20 -6.28 -2.13
CA ASN A 187 -14.35 -6.04 -0.71
C ASN A 187 -15.66 -5.36 -0.40
N PHE A 188 -15.93 -4.24 -1.08
CA PHE A 188 -17.13 -3.46 -0.85
C PHE A 188 -18.42 -4.24 -1.14
N VAL A 189 -18.44 -4.99 -2.24
CA VAL A 189 -19.59 -5.83 -2.59
C VAL A 189 -19.80 -6.92 -1.55
N ARG A 190 -18.71 -7.60 -1.13
CA ARG A 190 -18.78 -8.67 -0.12
C ARG A 190 -19.17 -8.15 1.27
N LEU A 191 -18.77 -6.91 1.61
CA LEU A 191 -19.08 -6.29 2.89
C LEU A 191 -20.58 -6.27 3.18
N ARG A 192 -21.42 -6.13 2.14
CA ARG A 192 -22.88 -6.16 2.26
C ARG A 192 -23.42 -7.41 2.94
N LYS A 193 -22.67 -8.54 2.91
CA LYS A 193 -23.05 -9.79 3.57
C LYS A 193 -22.88 -9.76 5.09
N TYR A 194 -22.10 -8.83 5.59
CA TYR A 194 -21.79 -8.67 7.01
C TYR A 194 -22.56 -7.52 7.67
N LEU A 195 -23.10 -6.62 6.85
CA LEU A 195 -23.85 -5.47 7.35
C LEU A 195 -25.33 -5.80 7.45
N HIS A 196 -25.86 -5.69 8.65
CA HIS A 196 -27.26 -5.90 8.96
C HIS A 196 -27.99 -4.55 8.98
N LYS A 197 -28.54 -4.14 7.83
CA LYS A 197 -29.17 -2.82 7.62
C LYS A 197 -30.33 -2.56 8.59
N ASP A 198 -31.06 -3.59 8.94
CA ASP A 198 -32.24 -3.51 9.83
C ASP A 198 -31.86 -3.16 11.28
N MET A 199 -30.58 -3.28 11.62
CA MET A 199 -30.03 -2.98 12.95
C MET A 199 -29.43 -1.56 13.04
N ILE A 200 -29.54 -0.73 11.98
CA ILE A 200 -28.90 0.59 11.95
C ILE A 200 -29.94 1.68 12.17
N GLU A 201 -29.87 2.34 13.30
CA GLU A 201 -30.52 3.63 13.49
C GLU A 201 -29.63 4.76 12.94
N PHE A 202 -29.93 5.26 11.75
CA PHE A 202 -29.13 6.31 11.09
C PHE A 202 -28.95 7.57 11.93
N ARG A 203 -29.92 7.89 12.80
CA ARG A 203 -29.86 9.06 13.72
C ARG A 203 -28.88 8.85 14.89
N ALA A 204 -28.54 7.59 15.20
CA ALA A 204 -27.63 7.24 16.28
C ALA A 204 -26.17 7.10 15.81
N LEU A 205 -25.89 7.33 14.52
CA LEU A 205 -24.54 7.25 13.96
C LEU A 205 -23.73 8.51 14.30
N HIS A 206 -22.52 8.30 14.79
CA HIS A 206 -21.58 9.37 15.15
C HIS A 206 -20.23 9.21 14.40
N PRO A 207 -20.17 9.39 13.06
CA PRO A 207 -18.95 9.15 12.27
C PRO A 207 -17.75 9.96 12.76
N PHE A 208 -17.96 11.21 13.15
CA PHE A 208 -16.89 12.11 13.59
C PHE A 208 -16.29 11.74 14.97
N SER A 209 -16.92 10.87 15.75
CA SER A 209 -16.35 10.34 16.99
C SER A 209 -15.06 9.56 16.74
N HIS A 210 -14.91 8.96 15.56
CA HIS A 210 -13.74 8.21 15.13
C HIS A 210 -12.59 9.10 14.64
N LEU A 211 -12.84 10.39 14.39
CA LEU A 211 -11.84 11.31 13.81
C LEU A 211 -10.66 11.52 14.77
N LYS A 212 -10.92 11.84 16.01
CA LYS A 212 -9.87 12.12 17.01
C LYS A 212 -8.92 10.93 17.24
N PRO A 213 -9.40 9.69 17.49
CA PRO A 213 -8.54 8.52 17.59
C PRO A 213 -7.75 8.22 16.31
N ALA A 214 -8.37 8.42 15.15
CA ALA A 214 -7.71 8.20 13.86
C ALA A 214 -6.55 9.17 13.63
N ILE A 215 -6.72 10.46 13.98
CA ILE A 215 -5.66 11.48 13.88
C ILE A 215 -4.43 11.13 14.75
N HIS A 216 -4.62 10.56 15.93
CA HIS A 216 -3.48 10.15 16.76
C HIS A 216 -2.63 9.06 16.10
N ILE A 217 -3.28 8.11 15.43
CA ILE A 217 -2.58 7.07 14.65
C ILE A 217 -1.94 7.67 13.40
N PHE A 218 -2.61 8.61 12.74
CA PHE A 218 -2.13 9.31 11.57
C PHE A 218 -0.81 10.05 11.84
N ALA A 219 -0.71 10.78 12.94
CA ALA A 219 0.47 11.55 13.29
C ALA A 219 1.76 10.70 13.29
N PHE A 220 1.66 9.43 13.65
CA PHE A 220 2.76 8.48 13.62
C PHE A 220 3.16 8.09 12.18
N ASN A 221 2.17 7.94 11.29
CA ASN A 221 2.40 7.48 9.91
C ASN A 221 2.82 8.61 8.96
N VAL A 222 2.45 9.86 9.26
CA VAL A 222 2.73 11.03 8.41
C VAL A 222 4.22 11.21 8.17
N ILE A 223 5.02 11.19 9.23
CA ILE A 223 6.47 11.46 9.13
C ILE A 223 7.13 10.46 8.18
N PHE A 224 6.78 9.18 8.31
CA PHE A 224 7.33 8.12 7.47
C PHE A 224 6.85 8.23 6.01
N SER A 225 5.57 8.52 5.81
CA SER A 225 4.99 8.64 4.46
C SER A 225 5.51 9.86 3.71
N ILE A 226 5.70 10.99 4.40
CA ILE A 226 6.30 12.18 3.80
C ILE A 226 7.70 11.85 3.29
N TYR A 227 8.52 11.20 4.10
CA TYR A 227 9.89 10.83 3.70
C TYR A 227 9.92 10.00 2.42
N LEU A 228 9.01 9.03 2.27
CA LEU A 228 9.00 8.12 1.12
C LEU A 228 8.57 8.80 -0.20
N GLN A 229 7.64 9.75 -0.14
CA GLN A 229 7.04 10.35 -1.35
C GLN A 229 7.67 11.68 -1.74
N LEU A 230 8.33 12.37 -0.79
CA LEU A 230 8.82 13.74 -0.98
C LEU A 230 9.79 13.86 -2.15
N ASN A 231 10.68 12.89 -2.29
CA ASN A 231 11.71 12.91 -3.33
C ASN A 231 11.10 12.93 -4.75
N ASN A 232 10.08 12.10 -5.01
CA ASN A 232 9.41 12.07 -6.31
C ASN A 232 8.71 13.38 -6.62
N VAL A 233 8.06 13.97 -5.61
CA VAL A 233 7.35 15.25 -5.76
C VAL A 233 8.37 16.39 -6.02
N LEU A 234 9.43 16.47 -5.21
CA LEU A 234 10.45 17.49 -5.39
C LEU A 234 11.15 17.38 -6.76
N LEU A 235 11.58 16.18 -7.15
CA LEU A 235 12.19 15.95 -8.46
C LEU A 235 11.24 16.34 -9.59
N GLY A 236 9.97 15.95 -9.51
CA GLY A 236 8.98 16.27 -10.53
C GLY A 236 8.72 17.77 -10.66
N PHE A 237 8.79 18.56 -9.58
CA PHE A 237 8.66 20.01 -9.64
C PHE A 237 9.96 20.73 -10.03
N MET A 238 11.10 20.27 -9.54
CA MET A 238 12.40 20.95 -9.74
C MET A 238 13.09 20.54 -11.04
N LYS A 239 12.80 19.36 -11.55
CA LYS A 239 13.37 18.81 -12.79
C LYS A 239 12.23 18.42 -13.74
N ASP A 240 12.21 17.18 -14.16
CA ASP A 240 11.30 16.63 -15.17
C ASP A 240 10.86 15.19 -14.80
N ALA A 241 10.00 14.63 -15.64
CA ALA A 241 9.50 13.27 -15.46
C ALA A 241 10.62 12.22 -15.60
N GLU A 242 11.59 12.47 -16.47
CA GLU A 242 12.70 11.54 -16.70
C GLU A 242 13.55 11.36 -15.44
N ALA A 243 13.87 12.44 -14.71
CA ALA A 243 14.58 12.38 -13.44
C ALA A 243 13.80 11.58 -12.37
N VAL A 244 12.47 11.75 -12.31
CA VAL A 244 11.60 10.94 -11.44
C VAL A 244 11.64 9.46 -11.84
N GLY A 245 11.68 9.17 -13.13
CA GLY A 245 11.77 7.82 -13.67
C GLY A 245 13.04 7.11 -13.22
N TYR A 246 14.21 7.72 -13.39
CA TYR A 246 15.48 7.17 -12.92
C TYR A 246 15.52 6.98 -11.41
N PHE A 247 15.04 7.97 -10.65
CA PHE A 247 14.95 7.85 -9.19
C PHE A 247 14.02 6.71 -8.76
N THR A 248 12.88 6.56 -9.45
CA THR A 248 11.93 5.48 -9.20
C THR A 248 12.55 4.10 -9.49
N ALA A 249 13.29 3.96 -10.58
CA ALA A 249 13.99 2.72 -10.93
C ALA A 249 15.01 2.35 -9.85
N ALA A 250 15.86 3.29 -9.46
CA ALA A 250 16.86 3.08 -8.42
C ALA A 250 16.22 2.71 -7.08
N THR A 251 15.18 3.42 -6.65
CA THR A 251 14.48 3.14 -5.38
C THR A 251 13.76 1.80 -5.39
N LYS A 252 13.18 1.37 -6.51
CA LYS A 252 12.57 0.03 -6.60
C LYS A 252 13.58 -1.09 -6.42
N ILE A 253 14.77 -0.97 -7.03
CA ILE A 253 15.85 -1.94 -6.84
C ILE A 253 16.29 -1.98 -5.37
N LEU A 254 16.45 -0.81 -4.74
CA LEU A 254 16.79 -0.71 -3.32
C LEU A 254 15.73 -1.38 -2.43
N VAL A 255 14.43 -1.11 -2.66
CA VAL A 255 13.34 -1.71 -1.87
C VAL A 255 13.34 -3.23 -1.99
N ILE A 256 13.57 -3.78 -3.18
CA ILE A 256 13.68 -5.22 -3.40
C ILE A 256 14.86 -5.80 -2.60
N THR A 257 16.02 -5.16 -2.69
CA THR A 257 17.23 -5.57 -1.97
C THR A 257 17.03 -5.51 -0.45
N MET A 258 16.44 -4.43 0.06
CA MET A 258 16.14 -4.26 1.48
C MET A 258 15.09 -5.25 1.99
N SER A 259 14.17 -5.70 1.14
CA SER A 259 13.13 -6.66 1.53
C SER A 259 13.72 -8.04 1.91
N LEU A 260 14.82 -8.41 1.30
CA LEU A 260 15.56 -9.64 1.67
C LEU A 260 16.09 -9.56 3.11
N SER A 261 16.64 -8.43 3.50
CA SER A 261 17.14 -8.21 4.85
C SER A 261 16.01 -8.07 5.89
N SER A 262 14.94 -7.38 5.55
CA SER A 262 13.78 -7.18 6.45
C SER A 262 13.01 -8.48 6.73
N SER A 263 12.99 -9.42 5.78
CA SER A 263 12.36 -10.73 5.97
C SER A 263 13.02 -11.53 7.10
N LEU A 264 14.33 -11.40 7.28
CA LEU A 264 15.07 -12.02 8.38
C LEU A 264 14.62 -11.46 9.73
N GLY A 265 14.41 -10.13 9.82
CA GLY A 265 13.94 -9.48 11.03
C GLY A 265 12.59 -10.04 11.52
N ALA A 266 11.66 -10.30 10.60
CA ALA A 266 10.36 -10.87 10.92
C ALA A 266 10.45 -12.29 11.52
N VAL A 267 11.45 -13.07 11.11
CA VAL A 267 11.67 -14.44 11.62
C VAL A 267 12.37 -14.42 12.98
N ILE A 268 13.33 -13.50 13.18
CA ILE A 268 14.17 -13.44 14.38
C ILE A 268 13.44 -12.78 15.54
N MET A 269 12.58 -11.81 15.29
CA MET A 269 11.89 -11.01 16.31
C MET A 269 11.16 -11.85 17.38
N PRO A 270 10.35 -12.87 17.05
CA PRO A 270 9.70 -13.69 18.08
C PRO A 270 10.69 -14.47 18.93
N ARG A 271 11.78 -14.96 18.30
CA ARG A 271 12.81 -15.74 19.00
C ARG A 271 13.64 -14.87 19.95
N THR A 272 14.00 -13.66 19.54
CA THR A 272 14.70 -12.70 20.41
C THR A 272 13.83 -12.28 21.60
N SER A 273 12.55 -12.03 21.37
CA SER A 273 11.60 -11.69 22.45
C SER A 273 11.48 -12.82 23.47
N ASN A 274 11.48 -14.09 23.03
CA ASN A 274 11.42 -15.23 23.92
C ASN A 274 12.70 -15.38 24.74
N LEU A 275 13.87 -15.26 24.10
CA LEU A 275 15.17 -15.34 24.79
C LEU A 275 15.33 -14.25 25.86
N ILE A 276 14.84 -13.05 25.60
CA ILE A 276 14.82 -11.96 26.59
C ILE A 276 13.89 -12.32 27.75
N ALA A 277 12.69 -12.83 27.47
CA ALA A 277 11.71 -13.22 28.50
C ALA A 277 12.23 -14.37 29.40
N GLU A 278 13.04 -15.27 28.84
CA GLU A 278 13.69 -16.36 29.55
C GLU A 278 15.02 -15.98 30.24
N ASN A 279 15.43 -14.70 30.19
CA ASN A 279 16.72 -14.19 30.67
C ASN A 279 17.97 -14.89 30.06
N LYS A 280 17.84 -15.46 28.84
CA LYS A 280 18.93 -16.13 28.12
C LYS A 280 19.74 -15.13 27.28
N MET A 281 20.39 -14.19 27.94
CA MET A 281 21.09 -13.07 27.26
C MET A 281 22.29 -13.51 26.41
N ASP A 282 22.94 -14.61 26.74
CA ASP A 282 24.07 -15.12 25.94
C ASP A 282 23.59 -15.74 24.62
N GLU A 283 22.50 -16.51 24.66
CA GLU A 283 21.88 -17.04 23.44
C GLU A 283 21.31 -15.90 22.58
N PHE A 284 20.74 -14.87 23.19
CA PHE A 284 20.29 -13.66 22.50
C PHE A 284 21.45 -12.97 21.77
N LYS A 285 22.59 -12.72 22.42
CA LYS A 285 23.77 -12.12 21.79
C LYS A 285 24.27 -12.94 20.60
N VAL A 286 24.37 -14.25 20.75
CA VAL A 286 24.77 -15.16 19.67
C VAL A 286 23.81 -15.11 18.50
N LEU A 287 22.50 -15.07 18.74
CA LEU A 287 21.47 -14.97 17.69
C LEU A 287 21.59 -13.64 16.94
N ILE A 288 21.74 -12.54 17.66
CA ILE A 288 21.90 -11.21 17.07
C ILE A 288 23.18 -11.14 16.22
N GLN A 289 24.31 -11.66 16.76
CA GLN A 289 25.58 -11.70 16.03
C GLN A 289 25.45 -12.48 14.72
N LYS A 290 24.90 -13.69 14.76
CA LYS A 290 24.65 -14.51 13.55
C LYS A 290 23.75 -13.80 12.54
N SER A 291 22.75 -13.08 13.03
CA SER A 291 21.83 -12.32 12.17
C SER A 291 22.55 -11.16 11.48
N TYR A 292 23.40 -10.47 12.24
CA TYR A 292 24.21 -9.36 11.73
C TYR A 292 25.21 -9.85 10.68
N ASP A 293 25.94 -10.94 10.98
CA ASP A 293 26.88 -11.55 10.06
C ASP A 293 26.22 -12.01 8.75
N PHE A 294 25.02 -12.59 8.85
CA PHE A 294 24.23 -12.98 7.67
C PHE A 294 23.81 -11.78 6.84
N ILE A 295 23.31 -10.70 7.49
CA ILE A 295 22.92 -9.48 6.77
C ILE A 295 24.12 -8.85 6.07
N LEU A 296 25.28 -8.78 6.72
CA LEU A 296 26.50 -8.26 6.12
C LEU A 296 26.99 -9.12 4.96
N ALA A 297 26.98 -10.45 5.13
CA ALA A 297 27.38 -11.38 4.08
C ALA A 297 26.48 -11.28 2.84
N LEU A 298 25.21 -10.90 3.01
CA LEU A 298 24.27 -10.68 1.91
C LEU A 298 24.39 -9.26 1.34
N ALA A 299 24.50 -8.25 2.19
CA ALA A 299 24.49 -6.85 1.77
C ALA A 299 25.77 -6.43 1.02
N MET A 300 26.94 -6.93 1.45
CA MET A 300 28.20 -6.58 0.81
C MET A 300 28.25 -6.96 -0.68
N PRO A 301 28.04 -8.24 -1.07
CA PRO A 301 28.07 -8.60 -2.50
C PRO A 301 26.95 -7.95 -3.30
N LEU A 302 25.76 -7.74 -2.71
CA LEU A 302 24.67 -7.02 -3.37
C LEU A 302 25.05 -5.56 -3.65
N THR A 303 25.63 -4.87 -2.68
CA THR A 303 26.09 -3.48 -2.86
C THR A 303 27.15 -3.38 -3.95
N VAL A 304 28.18 -4.26 -3.90
CA VAL A 304 29.21 -4.30 -4.92
C VAL A 304 28.61 -4.62 -6.29
N GLY A 305 27.74 -5.62 -6.37
CA GLY A 305 27.06 -5.98 -7.61
C GLY A 305 26.25 -4.82 -8.20
N LEU A 306 25.49 -4.10 -7.37
CA LEU A 306 24.72 -2.93 -7.81
C LEU A 306 25.60 -1.79 -8.29
N ILE A 307 26.73 -1.52 -7.64
CA ILE A 307 27.67 -0.48 -8.09
C ILE A 307 28.20 -0.80 -9.49
N PHE A 308 28.64 -2.04 -9.74
CA PHE A 308 29.19 -2.42 -11.02
C PHE A 308 28.15 -2.57 -12.14
N THR A 309 26.91 -2.93 -11.79
CA THR A 309 25.84 -3.13 -12.80
C THR A 309 24.98 -1.87 -13.01
N SER A 310 25.11 -0.84 -12.17
CA SER A 310 24.27 0.36 -12.25
C SER A 310 24.22 1.03 -13.63
N PRO A 311 25.32 1.15 -14.42
CA PRO A 311 25.28 1.74 -15.75
C PRO A 311 24.46 0.94 -16.78
N SER A 312 24.19 -0.36 -16.48
CA SER A 312 23.46 -1.24 -17.38
C SER A 312 22.02 -1.49 -16.92
N VAL A 313 21.69 -1.11 -15.69
CA VAL A 313 20.40 -1.41 -15.03
C VAL A 313 19.52 -0.15 -14.98
N ILE A 314 20.11 1.02 -14.96
CA ILE A 314 19.46 2.33 -15.01
C ILE A 314 19.68 2.96 -16.38
#